data_39511a64717d5c64870d58e5e730e14c
#
_entry.id   39511a64717d5c64870d58e5e730e14c
#
_cell.length_a   1.000
_cell.length_b   1.000
_cell.length_c   1.000
_cell.angle_alpha   90.00
_cell.angle_beta   90.00
_cell.angle_gamma   90.00
#
_symmetry.space_group_name_H-M   'P 1'
#
loop_
_entity.id
_entity.type
_entity.pdbx_description
1 polymer ?
#
loop_
_entity_poly.entity_id
_entity_poly.type
_entity_poly.pdbx_seq_one_letter_code
_entity_poly.pdbx_strand_id
1 'polypeptide(L)'
;MIISEKIYLTEDKKASLEVIGLPMFDQSRSAWQAEERPVAVIVPGGSYLYCSDREAYPVGLTFASKGYQVFILRYHVGDESDYPRPFLDLSLAVKYIKENKEKYKLDINNITIAGFSAGGHLVGTYAGLVNRKEFHEISGMDQDQLKVKNIILGYPAVNLKPIAEKINHYNIHDKVGKLFTTYDEIKDGKALAYNGMANVFVFHSIDDDMVYVNEVADYVHHLTTLGVNVEFHLFNQGGHGYSTGNKFTNPKEGFPTRVGVWMDIAFDWLDSLS
;
A
#
# COMPACT_ATOMS: atom_id res chain seq x y z
N MET A 1 3.57 -15.55 21.82
CA MET A 1 2.51 -16.02 20.90
C MET A 1 2.31 -14.91 19.88
N ILE A 2 2.37 -15.19 18.59
CA ILE A 2 2.07 -14.20 17.55
C ILE A 2 0.57 -13.87 17.62
N ILE A 3 0.21 -12.58 17.60
CA ILE A 3 -1.18 -12.17 17.48
C ILE A 3 -1.59 -12.43 16.04
N SER A 4 -2.58 -13.28 15.84
CA SER A 4 -3.13 -13.57 14.52
C SER A 4 -4.64 -13.56 14.63
N GLU A 5 -5.28 -12.57 14.03
CA GLU A 5 -6.73 -12.47 14.00
C GLU A 5 -7.18 -11.87 12.65
N LYS A 6 -8.43 -12.15 12.30
CA LYS A 6 -9.09 -11.56 11.12
C LYS A 6 -10.26 -10.71 11.58
N ILE A 7 -10.27 -9.46 11.13
CA ILE A 7 -11.28 -8.45 11.45
C ILE A 7 -12.02 -8.11 10.17
N TYR A 8 -13.33 -8.26 10.17
CA TYR A 8 -14.16 -7.84 9.05
C TYR A 8 -14.50 -6.35 9.21
N LEU A 9 -14.23 -5.58 8.16
CA LEU A 9 -14.44 -4.13 8.12
C LEU A 9 -15.82 -3.75 7.61
N THR A 10 -16.48 -4.66 6.88
CA THR A 10 -17.77 -4.46 6.22
C THR A 10 -18.75 -5.57 6.59
N GLU A 11 -20.05 -5.26 6.55
CA GLU A 11 -21.12 -6.23 6.91
C GLU A 11 -21.15 -7.44 5.97
N ASP A 12 -20.82 -7.25 4.69
CA ASP A 12 -20.72 -8.32 3.70
C ASP A 12 -19.48 -9.20 3.88
N LYS A 13 -18.58 -8.84 4.80
CA LYS A 13 -17.33 -9.54 5.15
C LYS A 13 -16.34 -9.67 4.01
N LYS A 14 -16.43 -8.84 2.96
CA LYS A 14 -15.50 -8.86 1.82
C LYS A 14 -14.25 -8.04 2.10
N ALA A 15 -14.40 -6.91 2.79
CA ALA A 15 -13.25 -6.17 3.29
C ALA A 15 -12.85 -6.64 4.69
N SER A 16 -11.55 -6.91 4.89
CA SER A 16 -11.04 -7.38 6.18
C SER A 16 -9.58 -6.98 6.40
N LEU A 17 -9.19 -6.93 7.68
CA LEU A 17 -7.80 -6.86 8.12
C LEU A 17 -7.37 -8.23 8.66
N GLU A 18 -6.21 -8.69 8.23
CA GLU A 18 -5.50 -9.84 8.81
C GLU A 18 -4.33 -9.29 9.62
N VAL A 19 -4.37 -9.53 10.95
CA VAL A 19 -3.36 -8.99 11.86
C VAL A 19 -2.21 -9.97 12.02
N ILE A 20 -0.98 -9.46 11.87
CA ILE A 20 0.25 -10.17 12.25
C ILE A 20 0.93 -9.31 13.30
N GLY A 21 0.73 -9.65 14.57
CA GLY A 21 1.22 -8.86 15.69
C GLY A 21 2.23 -9.60 16.54
N LEU A 22 3.23 -8.87 17.03
CA LEU A 22 4.10 -9.36 18.08
C LEU A 22 3.53 -8.94 19.44
N PRO A 23 3.45 -9.87 20.43
CA PRO A 23 3.06 -9.49 21.78
C PRO A 23 4.09 -8.52 22.35
N MET A 24 3.67 -7.66 23.26
CA MET A 24 4.60 -6.91 24.08
C MET A 24 5.39 -7.91 24.95
N PHE A 25 6.71 -7.69 25.05
CA PHE A 25 7.52 -8.52 25.90
C PHE A 25 7.23 -8.21 27.38
N ASP A 26 7.54 -9.14 28.28
CA ASP A 26 7.36 -8.96 29.70
C ASP A 26 8.29 -7.83 30.22
N GLN A 27 7.71 -6.66 30.53
CA GLN A 27 8.43 -5.48 30.98
C GLN A 27 9.16 -5.70 32.32
N SER A 28 8.75 -6.71 33.13
CA SER A 28 9.43 -7.06 34.36
C SER A 28 10.85 -7.60 34.15
N ARG A 29 11.16 -8.02 32.92
CA ARG A 29 12.43 -8.65 32.54
C ARG A 29 13.30 -7.82 31.59
N SER A 30 12.81 -6.71 31.08
CA SER A 30 13.56 -5.88 30.11
C SER A 30 13.14 -4.42 30.19
N ALA A 31 14.09 -3.55 30.50
CA ALA A 31 13.93 -2.10 30.44
C ALA A 31 14.03 -1.53 29.01
N TRP A 32 14.21 -2.37 27.99
CA TRP A 32 14.57 -1.99 26.62
C TRP A 32 13.42 -2.16 25.63
N GLN A 33 12.19 -1.80 26.00
CA GLN A 33 11.04 -1.97 25.11
C GLN A 33 10.39 -0.64 24.77
N ALA A 34 10.05 -0.52 23.48
CA ALA A 34 9.11 0.49 23.07
C ALA A 34 7.73 0.20 23.72
N GLU A 35 7.11 1.22 24.28
CA GLU A 35 5.75 1.12 24.84
C GLU A 35 4.70 0.94 23.73
N GLU A 36 4.95 1.52 22.57
CA GLU A 36 4.12 1.43 21.36
C GLU A 36 5.00 0.99 20.18
N ARG A 37 4.37 0.38 19.16
CA ARG A 37 5.05 -0.10 17.95
C ARG A 37 4.57 0.65 16.72
N PRO A 38 5.46 0.92 15.76
CA PRO A 38 5.05 1.45 14.46
C PRO A 38 4.10 0.48 13.76
N VAL A 39 3.27 1.03 12.89
CA VAL A 39 2.23 0.28 12.19
C VAL A 39 2.58 0.14 10.72
N ALA A 40 2.42 -1.07 10.16
CA ALA A 40 2.45 -1.32 8.73
C ALA A 40 1.10 -1.85 8.25
N VAL A 41 0.50 -1.17 7.28
CA VAL A 41 -0.67 -1.66 6.55
C VAL A 41 -0.20 -2.14 5.19
N ILE A 42 -0.39 -3.43 4.89
CA ILE A 42 0.00 -4.02 3.62
C ILE A 42 -1.22 -4.10 2.71
N VAL A 43 -1.12 -3.49 1.53
CA VAL A 43 -2.17 -3.42 0.51
C VAL A 43 -1.69 -4.14 -0.75
N PRO A 44 -2.02 -5.42 -0.92
CA PRO A 44 -1.55 -6.23 -2.04
C PRO A 44 -2.08 -5.73 -3.38
N GLY A 45 -1.37 -6.03 -4.47
CA GLY A 45 -1.86 -5.89 -5.82
C GLY A 45 -2.79 -7.03 -6.24
N GLY A 46 -2.96 -7.19 -7.55
CA GLY A 46 -3.83 -8.20 -8.15
C GLY A 46 -4.82 -7.62 -9.16
N SER A 47 -4.46 -6.50 -9.78
CA SER A 47 -5.24 -5.83 -10.85
C SER A 47 -6.68 -5.50 -10.45
N TYR A 48 -6.95 -5.30 -9.16
CA TYR A 48 -8.31 -5.20 -8.59
C TYR A 48 -9.21 -6.42 -8.83
N LEU A 49 -8.68 -7.54 -9.30
CA LEU A 49 -9.42 -8.80 -9.49
C LEU A 49 -9.34 -9.70 -8.26
N TYR A 50 -8.25 -9.61 -7.53
CA TYR A 50 -7.97 -10.35 -6.30
C TYR A 50 -6.91 -9.61 -5.47
N CYS A 51 -6.70 -10.04 -4.23
CA CYS A 51 -5.57 -9.59 -3.41
C CYS A 51 -4.46 -10.64 -3.42
N SER A 52 -3.26 -10.28 -3.87
CA SER A 52 -2.12 -11.18 -4.04
C SER A 52 -1.52 -11.62 -2.71
N ASP A 53 -1.60 -12.90 -2.36
CA ASP A 53 -0.99 -13.43 -1.13
C ASP A 53 0.54 -13.30 -1.13
N ARG A 54 1.14 -13.31 -2.31
CA ARG A 54 2.57 -13.15 -2.51
C ARG A 54 3.08 -11.74 -2.11
N GLU A 55 2.22 -10.73 -2.22
CA GLU A 55 2.49 -9.35 -1.82
C GLU A 55 1.95 -9.03 -0.42
N ALA A 56 1.19 -9.94 0.17
CA ALA A 56 0.60 -9.81 1.50
C ALA A 56 1.53 -10.36 2.59
N TYR A 57 1.54 -11.69 2.78
CA TYR A 57 2.21 -12.32 3.91
C TYR A 57 3.73 -12.18 3.89
N PRO A 58 4.46 -12.40 2.78
CA PRO A 58 5.92 -12.27 2.80
C PRO A 58 6.38 -10.86 3.18
N VAL A 59 5.69 -9.84 2.66
CA VAL A 59 5.97 -8.45 3.00
C VAL A 59 5.61 -8.17 4.46
N GLY A 60 4.40 -8.55 4.87
CA GLY A 60 3.93 -8.34 6.25
C GLY A 60 4.84 -9.01 7.29
N LEU A 61 5.28 -10.23 7.04
CA LEU A 61 6.22 -10.94 7.94
C LEU A 61 7.57 -10.23 8.03
N THR A 62 8.05 -9.63 6.94
CA THR A 62 9.29 -8.86 6.96
C THR A 62 9.14 -7.60 7.81
N PHE A 63 8.04 -6.84 7.67
CA PHE A 63 7.73 -5.71 8.55
C PHE A 63 7.60 -6.15 10.03
N ALA A 64 6.90 -7.26 10.29
CA ALA A 64 6.78 -7.80 11.64
C ALA A 64 8.15 -8.15 12.26
N SER A 65 9.08 -8.71 11.47
CA SER A 65 10.45 -9.01 11.91
C SER A 65 11.26 -7.78 12.30
N LYS A 66 10.88 -6.59 11.79
CA LYS A 66 11.46 -5.28 12.12
C LYS A 66 10.72 -4.56 13.26
N GLY A 67 9.78 -5.23 13.92
CA GLY A 67 9.09 -4.71 15.11
C GLY A 67 7.78 -3.98 14.84
N TYR A 68 7.30 -3.93 13.61
CA TYR A 68 6.00 -3.34 13.27
C TYR A 68 4.84 -4.22 13.73
N GLN A 69 3.73 -3.60 14.11
CA GLN A 69 2.43 -4.26 14.12
C GLN A 69 1.85 -4.19 12.71
N VAL A 70 1.52 -5.35 12.15
CA VAL A 70 1.17 -5.47 10.73
C VAL A 70 -0.30 -5.80 10.56
N PHE A 71 -0.92 -5.10 9.62
CA PHE A 71 -2.31 -5.28 9.19
C PHE A 71 -2.32 -5.49 7.68
N ILE A 72 -2.76 -6.66 7.21
CA ILE A 72 -2.91 -6.93 5.78
C ILE A 72 -4.35 -6.62 5.41
N LEU A 73 -4.54 -5.67 4.49
CA LEU A 73 -5.86 -5.31 3.99
C LEU A 73 -6.29 -6.25 2.86
N ARG A 74 -7.47 -6.84 3.00
CA ARG A 74 -8.23 -7.44 1.92
C ARG A 74 -9.35 -6.47 1.59
N TYR A 75 -9.29 -5.85 0.42
CA TYR A 75 -10.26 -4.86 -0.03
C TYR A 75 -11.19 -5.44 -1.08
N HIS A 76 -12.29 -4.77 -1.39
CA HIS A 76 -13.22 -5.19 -2.44
C HIS A 76 -12.53 -5.27 -3.80
N VAL A 77 -12.73 -6.38 -4.48
CA VAL A 77 -12.11 -6.72 -5.77
C VAL A 77 -13.16 -7.29 -6.72
N GLY A 78 -12.79 -7.48 -8.00
CA GLY A 78 -13.67 -8.00 -9.03
C GLY A 78 -14.81 -7.02 -9.34
N ASP A 79 -16.03 -7.52 -9.43
CA ASP A 79 -17.22 -6.72 -9.76
C ASP A 79 -17.56 -5.62 -8.73
N GLU A 80 -16.88 -5.63 -7.58
CA GLU A 80 -17.10 -4.68 -6.50
C GLU A 80 -15.90 -3.75 -6.25
N SER A 81 -14.98 -3.71 -7.20
CA SER A 81 -13.81 -2.82 -7.15
C SER A 81 -14.09 -1.38 -7.57
N ASP A 82 -15.37 -1.00 -7.74
CA ASP A 82 -15.77 0.34 -8.15
C ASP A 82 -15.36 1.41 -7.13
N TYR A 83 -14.97 2.58 -7.60
CA TYR A 83 -14.85 3.75 -6.75
C TYR A 83 -16.24 4.11 -6.15
N PRO A 84 -16.34 4.41 -4.83
CA PRO A 84 -15.23 4.63 -3.89
C PRO A 84 -14.87 3.39 -3.05
N ARG A 85 -15.41 2.21 -3.32
CA ARG A 85 -15.43 1.06 -2.41
C ARG A 85 -14.06 0.62 -1.88
N PRO A 86 -13.01 0.32 -2.69
CA PRO A 86 -11.68 -0.04 -2.16
C PRO A 86 -11.04 1.06 -1.30
N PHE A 87 -11.31 2.33 -1.64
CA PHE A 87 -10.80 3.48 -0.90
C PHE A 87 -11.49 3.64 0.46
N LEU A 88 -12.78 3.32 0.54
CA LEU A 88 -13.52 3.25 1.81
C LEU A 88 -13.03 2.09 2.67
N ASP A 89 -12.69 0.94 2.09
CA ASP A 89 -12.11 -0.18 2.83
C ASP A 89 -10.78 0.21 3.48
N LEU A 90 -9.92 0.92 2.75
CA LEU A 90 -8.67 1.44 3.30
C LEU A 90 -8.92 2.51 4.38
N SER A 91 -9.93 3.36 4.20
CA SER A 91 -10.35 4.34 5.22
C SER A 91 -10.81 3.65 6.51
N LEU A 92 -11.65 2.63 6.39
CA LEU A 92 -12.11 1.82 7.53
C LEU A 92 -10.95 1.10 8.22
N ALA A 93 -9.96 0.61 7.45
CA ALA A 93 -8.76 0.00 7.99
C ALA A 93 -7.94 0.99 8.84
N VAL A 94 -7.67 2.18 8.31
CA VAL A 94 -6.92 3.24 9.03
C VAL A 94 -7.67 3.67 10.28
N LYS A 95 -8.99 3.89 10.18
CA LYS A 95 -9.84 4.23 11.32
C LYS A 95 -9.80 3.14 12.39
N TYR A 96 -10.01 1.86 12.01
CA TYR A 96 -9.96 0.73 12.94
C TYR A 96 -8.62 0.68 13.70
N ILE A 97 -7.51 0.85 13.00
CA ILE A 97 -6.17 0.85 13.57
C ILE A 97 -6.04 1.96 14.62
N LYS A 98 -6.44 3.20 14.30
CA LYS A 98 -6.35 4.33 15.22
C LYS A 98 -7.25 4.16 16.46
N GLU A 99 -8.45 3.63 16.28
CA GLU A 99 -9.40 3.38 17.38
C GLU A 99 -8.96 2.22 18.30
N ASN A 100 -8.13 1.30 17.80
CA ASN A 100 -7.67 0.14 18.57
C ASN A 100 -6.20 0.24 19.01
N LYS A 101 -5.66 1.45 19.11
CA LYS A 101 -4.24 1.67 19.46
C LYS A 101 -3.84 1.00 20.77
N GLU A 102 -4.68 1.04 21.78
CA GLU A 102 -4.40 0.45 23.11
C GLU A 102 -4.38 -1.09 23.06
N LYS A 103 -5.30 -1.68 22.27
CA LYS A 103 -5.39 -3.15 22.11
C LYS A 103 -4.09 -3.74 21.56
N TYR A 104 -3.50 -3.09 20.55
CA TYR A 104 -2.33 -3.58 19.85
C TYR A 104 -1.04 -2.84 20.21
N LYS A 105 -1.09 -1.86 21.11
CA LYS A 105 0.04 -1.01 21.49
C LYS A 105 0.68 -0.32 20.28
N LEU A 106 -0.13 0.50 19.58
CA LEU A 106 0.24 1.12 18.32
C LEU A 106 0.72 2.56 18.50
N ASP A 107 1.83 2.90 17.88
CA ASP A 107 2.19 4.29 17.58
C ASP A 107 1.40 4.75 16.34
N ILE A 108 0.24 5.34 16.58
CA ILE A 108 -0.65 5.83 15.51
C ILE A 108 -0.10 7.06 14.77
N ASN A 109 0.95 7.70 15.28
CA ASN A 109 1.65 8.78 14.59
C ASN A 109 2.68 8.24 13.60
N ASN A 110 2.96 6.93 13.63
CA ASN A 110 3.91 6.27 12.76
C ASN A 110 3.25 5.12 11.98
N ILE A 111 2.19 5.45 11.25
CA ILE A 111 1.51 4.52 10.33
C ILE A 111 2.15 4.62 8.96
N THR A 112 2.61 3.49 8.44
CA THR A 112 3.10 3.31 7.07
C THR A 112 2.14 2.41 6.31
N ILE A 113 1.70 2.80 5.11
CA ILE A 113 0.92 1.94 4.21
C ILE A 113 1.79 1.54 3.04
N ALA A 114 1.98 0.24 2.82
CA ALA A 114 2.73 -0.31 1.69
C ALA A 114 1.78 -0.91 0.67
N GLY A 115 1.72 -0.34 -0.52
CA GLY A 115 0.87 -0.79 -1.63
C GLY A 115 1.66 -1.25 -2.84
N PHE A 116 1.19 -2.31 -3.51
CA PHE A 116 1.89 -2.97 -4.61
C PHE A 116 1.01 -3.02 -5.87
N SER A 117 1.53 -2.66 -7.04
CA SER A 117 0.80 -2.71 -8.31
C SER A 117 -0.55 -1.96 -8.21
N ALA A 118 -1.68 -2.64 -8.37
CA ALA A 118 -3.02 -2.09 -8.13
C ALA A 118 -3.21 -1.58 -6.68
N GLY A 119 -2.63 -2.28 -5.68
CA GLY A 119 -2.57 -1.80 -4.30
C GLY A 119 -1.73 -0.53 -4.15
N GLY A 120 -0.68 -0.38 -4.97
CA GLY A 120 0.10 0.86 -5.07
C GLY A 120 -0.72 2.02 -5.63
N HIS A 121 -1.58 1.77 -6.64
CA HIS A 121 -2.56 2.73 -7.11
C HIS A 121 -3.55 3.13 -6.00
N LEU A 122 -4.12 2.13 -5.32
CA LEU A 122 -5.05 2.37 -4.22
C LEU A 122 -4.43 3.26 -3.13
N VAL A 123 -3.19 2.97 -2.71
CA VAL A 123 -2.50 3.71 -1.65
C VAL A 123 -2.10 5.12 -2.09
N GLY A 124 -1.50 5.26 -3.28
CA GLY A 124 -1.08 6.57 -3.80
C GLY A 124 -2.27 7.51 -4.03
N THR A 125 -3.36 6.99 -4.60
CA THR A 125 -4.61 7.71 -4.82
C THR A 125 -5.30 8.06 -3.49
N TYR A 126 -5.38 7.12 -2.55
CA TYR A 126 -5.90 7.35 -1.20
C TYR A 126 -5.18 8.51 -0.50
N ALA A 127 -3.85 8.52 -0.53
CA ALA A 127 -3.06 9.59 0.07
C ALA A 127 -3.40 10.98 -0.48
N GLY A 128 -3.79 11.07 -1.76
CA GLY A 128 -4.30 12.29 -2.38
C GLY A 128 -5.75 12.62 -1.97
N LEU A 129 -6.62 11.59 -1.88
CA LEU A 129 -8.02 11.76 -1.50
C LEU A 129 -8.20 12.26 -0.05
N VAL A 130 -7.25 11.96 0.84
CA VAL A 130 -7.27 12.40 2.25
C VAL A 130 -7.43 13.92 2.40
N ASN A 131 -7.06 14.71 1.41
CA ASN A 131 -7.22 16.18 1.42
C ASN A 131 -8.51 16.66 0.72
N ARG A 132 -9.39 15.78 0.25
CA ARG A 132 -10.57 16.14 -0.54
C ARG A 132 -11.83 16.13 0.33
N LYS A 133 -12.57 17.26 0.33
CA LYS A 133 -13.83 17.38 1.08
C LYS A 133 -14.88 16.37 0.63
N GLU A 134 -14.94 16.14 -0.69
CA GLU A 134 -15.86 15.17 -1.28
C GLU A 134 -15.58 13.76 -0.75
N PHE A 135 -14.32 13.42 -0.50
CA PHE A 135 -13.96 12.13 0.08
C PHE A 135 -14.29 12.05 1.58
N HIS A 136 -14.16 13.17 2.31
CA HIS A 136 -14.61 13.25 3.70
C HIS A 136 -16.13 13.03 3.82
N GLU A 137 -16.91 13.62 2.90
CA GLU A 137 -18.37 13.42 2.85
C GLU A 137 -18.75 11.96 2.54
N ILE A 138 -18.08 11.35 1.55
CA ILE A 138 -18.34 9.96 1.14
C ILE A 138 -17.92 8.98 2.25
N SER A 139 -16.77 9.19 2.88
CA SER A 139 -16.24 8.30 3.92
C SER A 139 -16.89 8.52 5.29
N GLY A 140 -17.46 9.67 5.54
CA GLY A 140 -17.92 10.10 6.85
C GLY A 140 -16.78 10.31 7.86
N MET A 141 -15.57 10.58 7.38
CA MET A 141 -14.34 10.73 8.18
C MET A 141 -13.63 12.03 7.81
N ASP A 142 -13.02 12.67 8.80
CA ASP A 142 -12.19 13.86 8.57
C ASP A 142 -10.74 13.50 8.18
N GLN A 143 -9.97 14.52 7.83
CA GLN A 143 -8.58 14.35 7.42
C GLN A 143 -7.72 13.70 8.50
N ASP A 144 -7.92 14.03 9.78
CA ASP A 144 -7.11 13.49 10.87
C ASP A 144 -7.38 12.00 11.11
N GLN A 145 -8.60 11.55 10.85
CA GLN A 145 -8.95 10.14 10.90
C GLN A 145 -8.32 9.35 9.75
N LEU A 146 -8.17 9.98 8.57
CA LEU A 146 -7.71 9.34 7.34
C LEU A 146 -6.20 9.39 7.13
N LYS A 147 -5.51 10.48 7.56
CA LYS A 147 -4.09 10.71 7.26
C LYS A 147 -3.18 9.66 7.89
N VAL A 148 -2.09 9.36 7.17
CA VAL A 148 -0.99 8.51 7.63
C VAL A 148 0.34 9.22 7.41
N LYS A 149 1.42 8.79 8.09
CA LYS A 149 2.72 9.44 8.02
C LYS A 149 3.46 9.10 6.73
N ASN A 150 3.49 7.82 6.35
CA ASN A 150 4.29 7.33 5.24
C ASN A 150 3.51 6.40 4.32
N ILE A 151 3.87 6.41 3.03
CA ILE A 151 3.42 5.40 2.06
C ILE A 151 4.62 4.83 1.31
N ILE A 152 4.56 3.53 1.03
CA ILE A 152 5.52 2.79 0.19
C ILE A 152 4.76 2.27 -1.02
N LEU A 153 5.23 2.60 -2.21
CA LEU A 153 4.61 2.28 -3.48
C LEU A 153 5.54 1.36 -4.30
N GLY A 154 5.21 0.07 -4.34
CA GLY A 154 5.94 -0.93 -5.10
C GLY A 154 5.38 -1.06 -6.52
N TYR A 155 6.19 -0.80 -7.54
CA TYR A 155 5.79 -0.87 -8.97
C TYR A 155 4.34 -0.43 -9.19
N PRO A 156 3.97 0.78 -8.67
CA PRO A 156 2.57 1.19 -8.54
C PRO A 156 1.95 1.53 -9.88
N ALA A 157 0.71 1.13 -10.09
CA ALA A 157 -0.07 1.48 -11.27
C ALA A 157 -0.60 2.93 -11.19
N VAL A 158 0.29 3.92 -11.09
CA VAL A 158 -0.03 5.34 -10.83
C VAL A 158 -0.88 6.01 -11.91
N ASN A 159 -0.85 5.48 -13.15
CA ASN A 159 -1.71 5.91 -14.24
C ASN A 159 -2.41 4.68 -14.83
N LEU A 160 -3.72 4.61 -14.69
CA LEU A 160 -4.52 3.48 -15.18
C LEU A 160 -4.84 3.56 -16.67
N LYS A 161 -4.70 4.73 -17.32
CA LYS A 161 -5.09 4.91 -18.74
C LYS A 161 -4.28 4.00 -19.69
N PRO A 162 -2.92 3.98 -19.65
CA PRO A 162 -2.14 3.08 -20.50
C PRO A 162 -2.37 1.61 -20.16
N ILE A 163 -2.64 1.29 -18.89
CA ILE A 163 -2.91 -0.07 -18.44
C ILE A 163 -4.25 -0.56 -18.99
N ALA A 164 -5.28 0.31 -19.02
CA ALA A 164 -6.59 0.00 -19.60
C ALA A 164 -6.49 -0.39 -21.07
N GLU A 165 -5.65 0.29 -21.85
CA GLU A 165 -5.41 -0.03 -23.27
C GLU A 165 -4.80 -1.43 -23.45
N LYS A 166 -3.83 -1.79 -22.58
CA LYS A 166 -3.23 -3.13 -22.57
C LYS A 166 -4.24 -4.21 -22.16
N ILE A 167 -5.02 -3.97 -21.11
CA ILE A 167 -6.02 -4.91 -20.59
C ILE A 167 -7.10 -5.18 -21.66
N ASN A 168 -7.50 -4.16 -22.42
CA ASN A 168 -8.40 -4.31 -23.55
C ASN A 168 -7.86 -5.29 -24.59
N HIS A 169 -6.56 -5.25 -24.86
CA HIS A 169 -5.91 -6.16 -25.80
C HIS A 169 -5.99 -7.63 -25.33
N TYR A 170 -6.02 -7.87 -24.02
CA TYR A 170 -6.09 -9.23 -23.44
C TYR A 170 -7.52 -9.70 -23.08
N ASN A 171 -8.57 -8.99 -23.50
CA ASN A 171 -9.98 -9.29 -23.18
C ASN A 171 -10.29 -9.43 -21.67
N ILE A 172 -9.55 -8.71 -20.82
CA ILE A 172 -9.76 -8.70 -19.37
C ILE A 172 -10.75 -7.57 -18.97
N HIS A 173 -11.19 -6.79 -19.94
CA HIS A 173 -11.99 -5.58 -19.77
C HIS A 173 -13.28 -5.79 -18.98
N ASP A 174 -14.01 -6.87 -19.21
CA ASP A 174 -15.29 -7.14 -18.56
C ASP A 174 -15.18 -7.35 -17.04
N LYS A 175 -13.97 -7.70 -16.56
CA LYS A 175 -13.70 -7.97 -15.13
C LYS A 175 -13.14 -6.79 -14.37
N VAL A 176 -12.53 -5.81 -15.04
CA VAL A 176 -11.88 -4.62 -14.44
C VAL A 176 -12.61 -3.33 -14.87
N GLY A 177 -13.61 -3.45 -15.75
CA GLY A 177 -14.19 -2.36 -16.52
C GLY A 177 -14.77 -1.20 -15.73
N LYS A 178 -15.30 -1.46 -14.54
CA LYS A 178 -15.99 -0.42 -13.78
C LYS A 178 -15.03 0.56 -13.09
N LEU A 179 -13.88 0.11 -12.58
CA LEU A 179 -12.87 1.00 -12.01
C LEU A 179 -12.39 2.05 -13.03
N PHE A 180 -12.37 1.67 -14.31
CA PHE A 180 -11.93 2.52 -15.41
C PHE A 180 -13.00 3.47 -15.96
N THR A 181 -14.25 3.36 -15.52
CA THR A 181 -15.36 4.10 -16.13
C THR A 181 -15.93 5.22 -15.27
N THR A 182 -15.77 5.20 -13.96
CA THR A 182 -16.62 5.99 -13.06
C THR A 182 -16.03 7.27 -12.50
N TYR A 183 -14.71 7.44 -12.48
CA TYR A 183 -14.11 8.67 -11.90
C TYR A 183 -12.75 8.96 -12.52
N ASP A 184 -12.69 9.95 -13.41
CA ASP A 184 -11.48 10.22 -14.19
C ASP A 184 -10.28 10.65 -13.36
N GLU A 185 -10.49 11.34 -12.24
CA GLU A 185 -9.39 11.83 -11.39
C GLU A 185 -8.63 10.72 -10.69
N ILE A 186 -9.29 9.59 -10.35
CA ILE A 186 -8.59 8.46 -9.71
C ILE A 186 -7.74 7.65 -10.69
N LYS A 187 -7.90 7.85 -12.00
CA LYS A 187 -7.12 7.13 -13.02
C LYS A 187 -5.69 7.65 -13.15
N ASP A 188 -5.41 8.86 -12.67
CA ASP A 188 -4.09 9.46 -12.70
C ASP A 188 -3.75 10.01 -11.30
N GLY A 189 -2.83 9.33 -10.61
CA GLY A 189 -2.41 9.70 -9.26
C GLY A 189 -1.88 11.13 -9.13
N LYS A 190 -1.43 11.74 -10.24
CA LYS A 190 -1.00 13.16 -10.25
C LYS A 190 -2.15 14.12 -9.97
N ALA A 191 -3.35 13.81 -10.43
CA ALA A 191 -4.51 14.70 -10.32
C ALA A 191 -4.92 14.96 -8.85
N LEU A 192 -4.58 14.07 -7.94
CA LEU A 192 -4.94 14.15 -6.52
C LEU A 192 -3.77 14.52 -5.61
N ALA A 193 -2.53 14.55 -6.12
CA ALA A 193 -1.35 14.86 -5.33
C ALA A 193 -1.36 16.32 -4.83
N TYR A 194 -0.85 16.56 -3.63
CA TYR A 194 -0.77 17.88 -3.04
C TYR A 194 0.42 18.03 -2.09
N ASN A 195 0.86 19.25 -1.84
CA ASN A 195 1.89 19.54 -0.84
C ASN A 195 1.35 19.26 0.57
N GLY A 196 2.06 18.43 1.34
CA GLY A 196 1.66 18.01 2.69
C GLY A 196 0.95 16.66 2.74
N MET A 197 0.88 15.91 1.63
CA MET A 197 0.53 14.50 1.68
C MET A 197 1.62 13.69 2.43
N ALA A 198 1.35 12.41 2.69
CA ALA A 198 2.29 11.49 3.34
C ALA A 198 3.69 11.50 2.68
N ASN A 199 4.75 11.18 3.43
CA ASN A 199 6.06 10.89 2.84
C ASN A 199 5.94 9.68 1.92
N VAL A 200 6.65 9.69 0.79
CA VAL A 200 6.47 8.69 -0.27
C VAL A 200 7.80 7.99 -0.57
N PHE A 201 7.80 6.67 -0.46
CA PHE A 201 8.88 5.83 -0.98
C PHE A 201 8.36 5.07 -2.19
N VAL A 202 9.06 5.15 -3.31
CA VAL A 202 8.68 4.47 -4.56
C VAL A 202 9.81 3.56 -5.01
N PHE A 203 9.47 2.35 -5.46
CA PHE A 203 10.43 1.49 -6.13
C PHE A 203 9.81 0.82 -7.36
N HIS A 204 10.64 0.65 -8.39
CA HIS A 204 10.20 0.16 -9.71
C HIS A 204 11.34 -0.53 -10.46
N SER A 205 11.02 -1.23 -11.56
CA SER A 205 11.98 -1.84 -12.48
C SER A 205 11.85 -1.28 -13.89
N ILE A 206 12.98 -1.06 -14.58
CA ILE A 206 12.99 -0.54 -15.96
C ILE A 206 12.34 -1.53 -16.94
N ASP A 207 12.49 -2.83 -16.69
CA ASP A 207 11.98 -3.92 -17.51
C ASP A 207 10.55 -4.37 -17.15
N ASP A 208 9.81 -3.54 -16.39
CA ASP A 208 8.40 -3.78 -16.09
C ASP A 208 7.57 -3.63 -17.37
N ASP A 209 6.97 -4.72 -17.81
CA ASP A 209 6.16 -4.79 -19.04
C ASP A 209 4.67 -4.53 -18.79
N MET A 210 4.23 -4.46 -17.53
CA MET A 210 2.85 -4.18 -17.15
C MET A 210 2.62 -2.70 -16.85
N VAL A 211 3.46 -2.12 -16.00
CA VAL A 211 3.41 -0.70 -15.63
C VAL A 211 4.65 -0.01 -16.18
N TYR A 212 4.47 0.93 -17.09
CA TYR A 212 5.58 1.60 -17.74
C TYR A 212 6.35 2.50 -16.75
N VAL A 213 7.67 2.35 -16.76
CA VAL A 213 8.56 3.12 -15.88
C VAL A 213 8.40 4.64 -16.07
N ASN A 214 8.10 5.10 -17.29
CA ASN A 214 7.92 6.53 -17.57
C ASN A 214 6.71 7.11 -16.81
N GLU A 215 5.63 6.35 -16.63
CA GLU A 215 4.46 6.79 -15.86
C GLU A 215 4.82 6.99 -14.38
N VAL A 216 5.61 6.06 -13.82
CA VAL A 216 6.06 6.16 -12.43
C VAL A 216 7.06 7.29 -12.24
N ALA A 217 8.01 7.46 -13.17
CA ALA A 217 8.99 8.55 -13.13
C ALA A 217 8.31 9.92 -13.24
N ASP A 218 7.31 10.06 -14.11
CA ASP A 218 6.52 11.29 -14.26
C ASP A 218 5.69 11.59 -13.00
N TYR A 219 5.10 10.57 -12.38
CA TYR A 219 4.42 10.71 -11.08
C TYR A 219 5.38 11.19 -9.99
N VAL A 220 6.55 10.57 -9.85
CA VAL A 220 7.59 10.97 -8.89
C VAL A 220 8.04 12.40 -9.14
N HIS A 221 8.32 12.77 -10.42
CA HIS A 221 8.68 14.13 -10.79
C HIS A 221 7.58 15.13 -10.38
N HIS A 222 6.32 14.79 -10.62
CA HIS A 222 5.19 15.64 -10.22
C HIS A 222 5.15 15.83 -8.69
N LEU A 223 5.30 14.76 -7.90
CA LEU A 223 5.34 14.86 -6.44
C LEU A 223 6.48 15.77 -5.95
N THR A 224 7.67 15.65 -6.55
CA THR A 224 8.81 16.53 -6.18
C THR A 224 8.56 17.99 -6.52
N THR A 225 7.87 18.31 -7.65
CA THR A 225 7.49 19.69 -7.99
C THR A 225 6.49 20.30 -7.01
N LEU A 226 5.69 19.46 -6.35
CA LEU A 226 4.77 19.87 -5.28
C LEU A 226 5.45 20.02 -3.91
N GLY A 227 6.73 19.66 -3.78
CA GLY A 227 7.46 19.68 -2.50
C GLY A 227 7.11 18.52 -1.58
N VAL A 228 6.56 17.43 -2.09
CA VAL A 228 6.36 16.20 -1.33
C VAL A 228 7.71 15.56 -1.03
N ASN A 229 7.90 15.05 0.18
CA ASN A 229 9.08 14.26 0.53
C ASN A 229 9.02 12.89 -0.16
N VAL A 230 9.85 12.69 -1.19
CA VAL A 230 9.85 11.49 -2.04
C VAL A 230 11.23 10.88 -2.10
N GLU A 231 11.30 9.56 -1.93
CA GLU A 231 12.48 8.76 -2.27
C GLU A 231 12.11 7.75 -3.37
N PHE A 232 12.92 7.64 -4.43
CA PHE A 232 12.64 6.79 -5.58
C PHE A 232 13.84 5.89 -5.94
N HIS A 233 13.59 4.57 -6.00
CA HIS A 233 14.56 3.57 -6.40
C HIS A 233 14.14 2.85 -7.68
N LEU A 234 14.98 2.93 -8.69
CA LEU A 234 14.77 2.33 -9.99
C LEU A 234 15.80 1.22 -10.25
N PHE A 235 15.32 -0.01 -10.34
CA PHE A 235 16.14 -1.18 -10.64
C PHE A 235 16.20 -1.44 -12.14
N ASN A 236 17.35 -1.90 -12.63
CA ASN A 236 17.54 -2.21 -14.06
C ASN A 236 16.80 -3.49 -14.50
N GLN A 237 16.49 -4.38 -13.56
CA GLN A 237 15.80 -5.64 -13.81
C GLN A 237 14.93 -6.01 -12.61
N GLY A 238 13.81 -6.70 -12.87
CA GLY A 238 12.87 -7.16 -11.85
C GLY A 238 11.52 -7.55 -12.45
N GLY A 239 11.15 -6.96 -13.57
CA GLY A 239 9.83 -7.10 -14.17
C GLY A 239 8.74 -6.51 -13.29
N HIS A 240 7.53 -7.02 -13.41
CA HIS A 240 6.38 -6.60 -12.60
C HIS A 240 6.10 -7.57 -11.45
N GLY A 241 5.62 -7.04 -10.32
CA GLY A 241 5.03 -7.88 -9.27
C GLY A 241 6.04 -8.72 -8.49
N TYR A 242 7.25 -8.25 -8.23
CA TYR A 242 8.29 -9.05 -7.58
C TYR A 242 8.21 -9.14 -6.05
N SER A 243 7.26 -8.48 -5.39
CA SER A 243 7.06 -8.59 -3.95
C SER A 243 8.36 -8.35 -3.15
N THR A 244 8.76 -9.28 -2.29
CA THR A 244 10.03 -9.19 -1.54
C THR A 244 11.28 -9.40 -2.39
N GLY A 245 11.14 -9.73 -3.68
CA GLY A 245 12.27 -9.88 -4.60
C GLY A 245 13.18 -11.09 -4.30
N ASN A 246 12.72 -12.07 -3.55
CA ASN A 246 13.48 -13.27 -3.23
C ASN A 246 12.98 -14.51 -4.01
N LYS A 247 13.71 -15.63 -3.90
CA LYS A 247 13.35 -16.90 -4.58
C LYS A 247 12.05 -17.53 -4.11
N PHE A 248 11.61 -17.23 -2.89
CA PHE A 248 10.34 -17.74 -2.37
C PHE A 248 9.14 -17.06 -3.05
N THR A 249 9.19 -15.75 -3.21
CA THR A 249 8.14 -14.98 -3.90
C THR A 249 8.29 -15.02 -5.42
N ASN A 250 9.48 -15.37 -5.93
CA ASN A 250 9.79 -15.44 -7.37
C ASN A 250 10.60 -16.69 -7.68
N PRO A 251 9.96 -17.86 -7.76
CA PRO A 251 10.65 -19.14 -7.93
C PRO A 251 11.18 -19.37 -9.34
N LYS A 252 10.98 -18.43 -10.28
CA LYS A 252 11.47 -18.52 -11.65
C LYS A 252 12.99 -18.59 -11.68
N GLU A 253 13.55 -19.52 -12.44
CA GLU A 253 14.99 -19.62 -12.66
C GLU A 253 15.52 -18.33 -13.31
N GLY A 254 16.68 -17.86 -12.82
CA GLY A 254 17.30 -16.62 -13.30
C GLY A 254 16.64 -15.33 -12.83
N PHE A 255 15.68 -15.39 -11.91
CA PHE A 255 15.07 -14.19 -11.35
C PHE A 255 16.13 -13.31 -10.65
N PRO A 256 16.20 -11.98 -10.96
CA PRO A 256 17.21 -11.08 -10.41
C PRO A 256 16.88 -10.70 -8.95
N THR A 257 17.33 -11.49 -8.00
CA THR A 257 17.01 -11.29 -6.56
C THR A 257 17.57 -9.99 -5.97
N ARG A 258 18.44 -9.26 -6.71
CA ARG A 258 18.94 -7.96 -6.27
C ARG A 258 17.83 -6.93 -6.01
N VAL A 259 16.69 -7.03 -6.70
CA VAL A 259 15.54 -6.13 -6.44
C VAL A 259 15.03 -6.22 -5.01
N GLY A 260 15.24 -7.34 -4.31
CA GLY A 260 14.83 -7.52 -2.93
C GLY A 260 15.48 -6.55 -1.93
N VAL A 261 16.58 -5.90 -2.30
CA VAL A 261 17.23 -4.88 -1.47
C VAL A 261 16.32 -3.67 -1.18
N TRP A 262 15.24 -3.49 -1.95
CA TRP A 262 14.29 -2.40 -1.72
C TRP A 262 13.74 -2.38 -0.28
N MET A 263 13.59 -3.55 0.34
CA MET A 263 13.07 -3.63 1.72
C MET A 263 14.05 -3.04 2.72
N ASP A 264 15.34 -3.36 2.61
CA ASP A 264 16.36 -2.80 3.50
C ASP A 264 16.46 -1.28 3.32
N ILE A 265 16.44 -0.81 2.07
CA ILE A 265 16.46 0.64 1.77
C ILE A 265 15.20 1.33 2.32
N ALA A 266 14.03 0.70 2.19
CA ALA A 266 12.78 1.25 2.72
C ALA A 266 12.80 1.34 4.26
N PHE A 267 13.37 0.37 4.96
CA PHE A 267 13.52 0.46 6.42
C PHE A 267 14.52 1.54 6.83
N ASP A 268 15.67 1.65 6.15
CA ASP A 268 16.63 2.74 6.39
C ASP A 268 15.99 4.12 6.17
N TRP A 269 15.15 4.25 5.11
CA TRP A 269 14.39 5.46 4.86
C TRP A 269 13.37 5.74 5.98
N LEU A 270 12.59 4.75 6.42
CA LEU A 270 11.63 4.90 7.52
C LEU A 270 12.31 5.33 8.82
N ASP A 271 13.48 4.76 9.13
CA ASP A 271 14.27 5.11 10.31
C ASP A 271 14.80 6.56 10.22
N SER A 272 15.10 7.05 9.02
CA SER A 272 15.54 8.45 8.82
C SER A 272 14.44 9.49 9.04
N LEU A 273 13.16 9.08 9.06
CA LEU A 273 11.99 9.94 9.29
C LEU A 273 11.49 9.91 10.77
N SER A 274 12.17 9.15 11.62
CA SER A 274 11.78 8.91 13.02
C SER A 274 12.13 10.09 13.94
#